data_e2844a05db6132006ae4764d9cd17f45
#
_entry.id   e2844a05db6132006ae4764d9cd17f45
#
_cell.length_a   1.000
_cell.length_b   1.000
_cell.length_c   1.000
_cell.angle_alpha   90.00
_cell.angle_beta   90.00
_cell.angle_gamma   90.00
#
_symmetry.space_group_name_H-M   'P 1'
#
loop_
_entity.id
_entity.type
_entity.pdbx_description
1 polymer ?
#
loop_
_entity_poly.entity_id
_entity_poly.type
_entity_poly.pdbx_seq_one_letter_code
_entity_poly.pdbx_strand_id
1 'polypeptide(L)'
;MGIIPRMEFFFPEDNLTRAVPEETKIAKLTAQPYPDGRRLRINLEITPFQKRPYIEVSLHNAEGDEVASTNIVEPMSWKLEFTMHLRGQLKNPYTLNARLYYPDGPFDGPHQFTFNVEPAPQTPSETDSA
;
A
#
# COMPACT_ATOMS: atom_id res chain seq x y z
N MET A 1 -11.74 16.73 39.31
CA MET A 1 -11.47 16.58 38.90
C MET A 1 -10.94 15.81 38.40
N GLY A 2 -10.75 15.45 38.34
CA GLY A 2 -10.00 14.71 38.02
C GLY A 2 -10.06 14.17 37.05
N ILE A 3 -10.51 13.97 36.69
CA ILE A 3 -10.60 13.56 35.89
C ILE A 3 -9.89 13.63 35.08
N ILE A 4 -9.55 14.11 34.95
CA ILE A 4 -8.75 14.28 34.27
C ILE A 4 -7.86 13.47 33.90
N PRO A 5 -7.53 12.94 34.61
CA PRO A 5 -6.49 12.10 34.32
C PRO A 5 -6.66 11.34 33.14
N ARG A 6 -7.73 10.98 32.89
CA ARG A 6 -7.82 10.22 31.88
C ARG A 6 -7.27 10.69 30.68
N MET A 7 -7.09 11.86 30.57
CA MET A 7 -6.58 12.32 29.44
C MET A 7 -5.24 11.89 29.15
N GLU A 8 -4.50 11.65 30.10
CA GLU A 8 -3.20 11.29 29.87
C GLU A 8 -3.07 10.00 29.28
N PHE A 9 -4.05 9.26 29.29
CA PHE A 9 -3.94 7.98 28.75
C PHE A 9 -4.11 7.95 27.31
N PHE A 10 -4.30 9.07 26.71
CA PHE A 10 -4.50 9.09 25.30
C PHE A 10 -3.24 8.74 24.60
N PHE A 11 -3.32 7.80 23.71
CA PHE A 11 -2.30 7.63 22.71
C PHE A 11 -2.64 8.60 21.60
N PRO A 12 -1.65 8.98 20.78
CA PRO A 12 -1.93 9.93 19.71
C PRO A 12 -3.08 9.52 18.83
N GLU A 13 -3.23 8.25 18.55
CA GLU A 13 -4.31 7.83 17.69
C GLU A 13 -5.66 7.97 18.35
N ASP A 14 -5.70 8.07 19.65
CA ASP A 14 -6.99 8.23 20.32
C ASP A 14 -7.55 9.63 20.15
N ASN A 15 -6.72 10.56 19.71
CA ASN A 15 -7.17 11.92 19.50
C ASN A 15 -7.59 12.17 18.08
N LEU A 16 -7.49 11.16 17.21
CA LEU A 16 -7.82 11.34 15.81
C LEU A 16 -9.31 11.20 15.60
N THR A 17 -9.82 12.02 14.73
CA THR A 17 -11.20 11.87 14.28
C THR A 17 -11.26 10.71 13.32
N ARG A 18 -12.11 9.75 13.59
CA ARG A 18 -12.21 8.58 12.73
C ARG A 18 -13.36 8.75 11.77
N ALA A 19 -13.08 8.44 10.51
CA ALA A 19 -14.02 8.68 9.44
C ALA A 19 -15.10 7.59 9.39
N VAL A 20 -16.31 8.00 9.04
CA VAL A 20 -17.36 7.04 8.73
C VAL A 20 -17.04 6.43 7.38
N PRO A 21 -17.66 5.29 7.02
CA PRO A 21 -17.32 4.63 5.75
C PRO A 21 -17.36 5.55 4.54
N GLU A 22 -18.32 6.45 4.48
CA GLU A 22 -18.45 7.34 3.32
C GLU A 22 -17.28 8.31 3.19
N GLU A 23 -16.55 8.52 4.26
CA GLU A 23 -15.44 9.45 4.27
C GLU A 23 -14.10 8.76 4.42
N THR A 24 -14.09 7.45 4.48
CA THR A 24 -12.85 6.69 4.60
C THR A 24 -12.20 6.58 3.23
N LYS A 25 -10.98 7.04 3.13
CA LYS A 25 -10.29 7.12 1.85
C LYS A 25 -8.85 6.68 1.96
N ILE A 26 -8.29 6.29 0.84
CA ILE A 26 -6.87 6.02 0.75
C ILE A 26 -6.17 7.38 0.73
N ALA A 27 -5.31 7.61 1.72
CA ALA A 27 -4.62 8.87 1.87
C ALA A 27 -3.24 8.86 1.21
N LYS A 28 -2.64 7.69 1.07
CA LYS A 28 -1.31 7.59 0.49
C LYS A 28 -1.10 6.21 -0.09
N LEU A 29 -0.49 6.16 -1.26
CA LEU A 29 -0.18 4.90 -1.92
C LEU A 29 1.16 5.07 -2.63
N THR A 30 2.17 4.31 -2.22
CA THR A 30 3.47 4.35 -2.88
C THR A 30 4.06 2.95 -2.97
N ALA A 31 4.97 2.79 -3.91
CA ALA A 31 5.71 1.55 -4.07
C ALA A 31 7.19 1.92 -4.18
N GLN A 32 8.02 1.18 -3.47
CA GLN A 32 9.44 1.41 -3.45
C GLN A 32 10.14 0.13 -3.84
N PRO A 33 10.79 0.09 -5.00
CA PRO A 33 11.48 -1.13 -5.40
C PRO A 33 12.68 -1.40 -4.51
N TYR A 34 12.87 -2.69 -4.21
CA TYR A 34 14.08 -3.11 -3.52
C TYR A 34 15.22 -3.19 -4.55
N PRO A 35 16.45 -3.13 -4.08
CA PRO A 35 17.59 -3.20 -5.02
C PRO A 35 17.67 -4.49 -5.82
N ASP A 36 17.00 -5.55 -5.37
CA ASP A 36 17.04 -6.81 -6.10
C ASP A 36 16.19 -6.79 -7.37
N GLY A 37 15.41 -5.73 -7.59
CA GLY A 37 14.58 -5.65 -8.78
C GLY A 37 13.45 -6.66 -8.82
N ARG A 38 13.16 -7.32 -7.70
CA ARG A 38 12.14 -8.37 -7.67
C ARG A 38 11.11 -8.18 -6.59
N ARG A 39 11.31 -7.26 -5.68
CA ARG A 39 10.39 -7.01 -4.59
C ARG A 39 10.07 -5.54 -4.51
N LEU A 40 8.87 -5.25 -4.08
CA LEU A 40 8.40 -3.89 -3.89
C LEU A 40 7.90 -3.74 -2.47
N ARG A 41 8.28 -2.63 -1.83
CA ARG A 41 7.69 -2.28 -0.55
C ARG A 41 6.52 -1.35 -0.84
N ILE A 42 5.34 -1.75 -0.42
CA ILE A 42 4.14 -0.97 -0.63
C ILE A 42 3.79 -0.27 0.67
N ASN A 43 3.53 1.03 0.58
CA ASN A 43 3.05 1.80 1.71
C ASN A 43 1.66 2.32 1.37
N LEU A 44 0.71 1.99 2.21
CA LEU A 44 -0.67 2.37 2.02
C LEU A 44 -1.16 3.01 3.30
N GLU A 45 -1.63 4.23 3.22
CA GLU A 45 -2.21 4.90 4.38
C GLU A 45 -3.66 5.22 4.09
N ILE A 46 -4.48 5.00 5.09
CA ILE A 46 -5.91 5.20 4.99
C ILE A 46 -6.30 6.24 6.02
N THR A 47 -7.33 7.01 5.74
CA THR A 47 -7.92 7.86 6.75
C THR A 47 -8.26 7.02 7.97
N PRO A 48 -7.95 7.48 9.18
CA PRO A 48 -8.37 6.72 10.36
C PRO A 48 -9.87 6.45 10.28
N PHE A 49 -10.26 5.20 10.48
CA PHE A 49 -11.62 4.76 10.18
C PHE A 49 -12.34 4.26 11.42
N GLN A 50 -13.66 4.39 11.40
CA GLN A 50 -14.49 3.83 12.43
C GLN A 50 -14.76 2.36 12.18
N LYS A 51 -14.99 2.01 10.92
CA LYS A 51 -15.24 0.64 10.51
C LYS A 51 -14.12 0.19 9.60
N ARG A 52 -13.64 -1.02 9.79
CA ARG A 52 -12.52 -1.51 8.99
C ARG A 52 -12.94 -1.78 7.56
N PRO A 53 -12.21 -1.24 6.60
CA PRO A 53 -12.56 -1.43 5.19
C PRO A 53 -11.91 -2.68 4.59
N TYR A 54 -12.19 -2.90 3.32
CA TYR A 54 -11.51 -3.88 2.50
C TYR A 54 -10.71 -3.11 1.46
N ILE A 55 -9.56 -3.63 1.06
CA ILE A 55 -8.74 -2.97 0.06
C ILE A 55 -8.25 -4.00 -0.94
N GLU A 56 -8.45 -3.70 -2.22
CA GLU A 56 -7.91 -4.51 -3.31
C GLU A 56 -6.71 -3.78 -3.86
N VAL A 57 -5.58 -4.48 -3.94
CA VAL A 57 -4.35 -3.91 -4.48
C VAL A 57 -3.90 -4.77 -5.63
N SER A 58 -3.60 -4.16 -6.77
CA SER A 58 -3.11 -4.89 -7.92
C SER A 58 -1.96 -4.13 -8.56
N LEU A 59 -1.09 -4.87 -9.22
CA LEU A 59 0.07 -4.32 -9.87
C LEU A 59 0.04 -4.73 -11.33
N HIS A 60 0.17 -3.77 -12.21
CA HIS A 60 0.14 -4.01 -13.66
C HIS A 60 1.45 -3.57 -14.29
N ASN A 61 1.87 -4.29 -15.33
CA ASN A 61 3.08 -3.93 -16.06
C ASN A 61 2.75 -2.97 -17.19
N ALA A 62 3.76 -2.65 -18.02
CA ALA A 62 3.58 -1.70 -19.11
C ALA A 62 2.58 -2.15 -20.14
N GLU A 63 2.36 -3.45 -20.24
CA GLU A 63 1.42 -4.00 -21.20
C GLU A 63 0.00 -4.09 -20.65
N GLY A 64 -0.18 -3.65 -19.41
CA GLY A 64 -1.50 -3.71 -18.80
C GLY A 64 -1.82 -5.02 -18.15
N ASP A 65 -0.88 -5.96 -18.12
CA ASP A 65 -1.13 -7.27 -17.51
C ASP A 65 -0.98 -7.17 -16.00
N GLU A 66 -1.90 -7.81 -15.28
CA GLU A 66 -1.80 -7.87 -13.85
C GLU A 66 -0.72 -8.87 -13.48
N VAL A 67 0.30 -8.42 -12.76
CA VAL A 67 1.43 -9.27 -12.41
C VAL A 67 1.44 -9.64 -10.94
N ALA A 68 0.66 -8.97 -10.12
CA ALA A 68 0.54 -9.30 -8.70
C ALA A 68 -0.71 -8.65 -8.15
N SER A 69 -1.28 -9.26 -7.13
CA SER A 69 -2.44 -8.67 -6.46
C SER A 69 -2.54 -9.20 -5.05
N THR A 70 -3.24 -8.46 -4.22
CA THR A 70 -3.52 -8.88 -2.87
C THR A 70 -4.78 -8.20 -2.39
N ASN A 71 -5.45 -8.84 -1.42
CA ASN A 71 -6.62 -8.25 -0.78
C ASN A 71 -6.33 -8.11 0.69
N ILE A 72 -6.62 -6.94 1.23
CA ILE A 72 -6.46 -6.67 2.64
C ILE A 72 -7.85 -6.58 3.23
N VAL A 73 -8.13 -7.46 4.18
CA VAL A 73 -9.45 -7.57 4.76
C VAL A 73 -9.42 -7.04 6.18
N GLU A 74 -10.17 -5.98 6.41
CA GLU A 74 -10.37 -5.43 7.74
C GLU A 74 -9.06 -5.22 8.50
N PRO A 75 -8.17 -4.37 7.96
CA PRO A 75 -6.87 -4.15 8.61
C PRO A 75 -7.03 -3.56 10.01
N MET A 76 -6.05 -3.85 10.85
CA MET A 76 -6.07 -3.36 12.22
C MET A 76 -5.47 -1.97 12.35
N SER A 77 -4.90 -1.44 11.29
CA SER A 77 -4.23 -0.16 11.32
C SER A 77 -4.54 0.61 10.05
N TRP A 78 -4.41 1.92 10.11
CA TRP A 78 -4.58 2.74 8.91
C TRP A 78 -3.26 3.03 8.22
N LYS A 79 -2.16 2.51 8.73
CA LYS A 79 -0.86 2.58 8.05
C LYS A 79 -0.42 1.16 7.80
N LEU A 80 -0.31 0.81 6.52
CA LEU A 80 -0.01 -0.56 6.12
C LEU A 80 1.26 -0.56 5.29
N GLU A 81 2.10 -1.54 5.55
CA GLU A 81 3.31 -1.73 4.77
C GLU A 81 3.41 -3.22 4.46
N PHE A 82 3.63 -3.55 3.22
CA PHE A 82 3.74 -4.96 2.83
C PHE A 82 4.59 -5.08 1.58
N THR A 83 4.97 -6.29 1.24
CA THR A 83 5.84 -6.58 0.10
C THR A 83 5.07 -7.28 -0.99
N MET A 84 5.26 -6.83 -2.22
CA MET A 84 4.76 -7.53 -3.40
C MET A 84 5.95 -8.00 -4.21
N HIS A 85 5.79 -9.09 -4.91
CA HIS A 85 6.87 -9.70 -5.67
C HIS A 85 6.64 -9.55 -7.16
N LEU A 86 7.73 -9.30 -7.89
CA LEU A 86 7.72 -9.25 -9.34
C LEU A 86 8.34 -10.52 -9.87
N ARG A 87 7.72 -11.09 -10.89
CA ARG A 87 8.21 -12.31 -11.50
C ARG A 87 8.47 -12.05 -12.97
N GLY A 88 9.44 -12.79 -13.51
CA GLY A 88 9.74 -12.72 -14.92
C GLY A 88 10.52 -11.46 -15.27
N GLN A 89 10.45 -11.08 -16.52
CA GLN A 89 11.16 -9.93 -17.01
C GLN A 89 10.48 -8.66 -16.60
N LEU A 90 11.28 -7.64 -16.31
CA LEU A 90 10.72 -6.34 -15.98
C LEU A 90 10.14 -5.70 -17.22
N LYS A 91 8.95 -5.11 -17.06
CA LYS A 91 8.26 -4.42 -18.15
C LYS A 91 7.76 -3.10 -17.62
N ASN A 92 8.65 -2.15 -17.57
CA ASN A 92 8.35 -0.82 -17.04
C ASN A 92 7.58 0.03 -18.03
N PRO A 93 6.78 0.98 -17.56
CA PRO A 93 6.55 1.28 -16.16
C PRO A 93 5.50 0.35 -15.57
N TYR A 94 5.48 0.31 -14.24
CA TYR A 94 4.47 -0.45 -13.52
C TYR A 94 3.45 0.51 -12.91
N THR A 95 2.23 0.05 -12.79
CA THR A 95 1.18 0.84 -12.15
C THR A 95 0.59 0.03 -11.00
N LEU A 96 0.65 0.62 -9.82
CA LEU A 96 0.05 0.04 -8.64
C LEU A 96 -1.33 0.66 -8.49
N ASN A 97 -2.35 -0.17 -8.32
CA ASN A 97 -3.72 0.28 -8.14
C ASN A 97 -4.23 -0.18 -6.78
N ALA A 98 -4.97 0.67 -6.11
CA ALA A 98 -5.59 0.31 -4.85
C ALA A 98 -6.99 0.88 -4.79
N ARG A 99 -7.92 0.07 -4.33
CA ARG A 99 -9.32 0.47 -4.18
C ARG A 99 -9.80 0.04 -2.81
N LEU A 100 -10.29 1.00 -2.05
CA LEU A 100 -10.85 0.75 -0.75
C LEU A 100 -12.36 0.61 -0.89
N TYR A 101 -12.96 -0.35 -0.21
CA TYR A 101 -14.41 -0.51 -0.31
C TYR A 101 -14.98 -1.17 0.94
N TYR A 102 -16.28 -1.04 1.08
CA TYR A 102 -17.05 -1.76 2.09
C TYR A 102 -18.04 -2.64 1.32
N PRO A 103 -18.17 -3.90 1.68
CA PRO A 103 -19.00 -4.82 0.87
C PRO A 103 -20.39 -4.32 0.56
N ASP A 104 -21.01 -3.63 1.51
CA ASP A 104 -22.36 -3.15 1.30
C ASP A 104 -22.43 -1.64 1.17
N GLY A 105 -21.33 -1.01 0.89
CA GLY A 105 -21.35 0.43 0.99
C GLY A 105 -20.41 1.13 0.07
N PRO A 106 -19.88 2.24 0.51
CA PRO A 106 -19.10 3.12 -0.35
C PRO A 106 -17.74 2.55 -0.70
N PHE A 107 -17.11 3.20 -1.65
CA PHE A 107 -15.76 2.82 -2.05
C PHE A 107 -14.97 4.09 -2.37
N ASP A 108 -13.66 3.94 -2.41
CA ASP A 108 -12.75 5.01 -2.75
C ASP A 108 -11.71 4.47 -3.72
N GLY A 109 -11.50 5.16 -4.82
CA GLY A 109 -10.53 4.77 -5.80
C GLY A 109 -11.15 4.29 -7.09
N PRO A 110 -10.33 3.70 -7.96
CA PRO A 110 -8.95 3.28 -7.67
C PRO A 110 -7.97 4.44 -7.62
N HIS A 111 -6.98 4.30 -6.76
CA HIS A 111 -5.86 5.21 -6.72
C HIS A 111 -4.69 4.53 -7.41
N GLN A 112 -3.89 5.30 -8.11
CA GLN A 112 -2.82 4.73 -8.93
C GLN A 112 -1.50 5.40 -8.61
N PHE A 113 -0.45 4.60 -8.67
CA PHE A 113 0.91 5.09 -8.50
C PHE A 113 1.78 4.40 -9.54
N THR A 114 2.38 5.17 -10.44
CA THR A 114 3.17 4.64 -11.54
C THR A 114 4.65 4.83 -11.23
N PHE A 115 5.45 3.83 -11.51
CA PHE A 115 6.87 3.85 -11.16
C PHE A 115 7.64 2.90 -12.05
N ASN A 116 8.97 3.02 -12.00
CA ASN A 116 9.86 2.13 -12.73
C ASN A 116 10.64 1.28 -11.75
N VAL A 117 10.98 0.07 -12.20
CA VAL A 117 11.77 -0.86 -11.42
C VAL A 117 13.06 -1.10 -12.18
N GLU A 118 14.19 -0.95 -11.50
CA GLU A 118 15.48 -1.20 -12.13
C GLU A 118 15.89 -2.62 -11.84
N PRO A 119 16.55 -3.27 -12.80
CA PRO A 119 17.04 -4.63 -12.55
C PRO A 119 18.12 -4.60 -11.48
N ALA A 120 18.33 -5.75 -10.86
CA ALA A 120 19.37 -5.86 -9.85
C ALA A 120 20.70 -5.49 -10.47
N PRO A 121 21.53 -4.76 -9.74
CA PRO A 121 22.84 -4.39 -10.31
C PRO A 121 23.68 -5.63 -10.52
N GLN A 122 24.47 -5.61 -11.59
CA GLN A 122 25.43 -6.67 -11.85
C GLN A 122 26.78 -6.18 -11.42
N THR A 123 27.49 -7.03 -10.71
CA THR A 123 28.82 -6.62 -10.26
C THR A 123 29.81 -6.87 -11.38
N PRO A 124 30.84 -6.07 -11.44
CA PRO A 124 31.86 -6.29 -12.45
C PRO A 124 32.49 -7.67 -12.36
N SER A 125 32.60 -8.20 -11.17
CA SER A 125 33.20 -9.51 -11.04
C SER A 125 32.33 -10.56 -11.69
N GLU A 126 31.04 -10.40 -11.65
CA GLU A 126 30.21 -11.35 -12.36
C GLU A 126 30.40 -11.21 -13.84
N THR A 127 30.48 -10.00 -14.29
CA THR A 127 30.65 -9.77 -15.70
C THR A 127 32.01 -10.27 -16.14
N ASP A 128 33.01 -10.00 -15.37
CA ASP A 128 34.33 -10.37 -15.75
C ASP A 128 34.56 -11.84 -15.75
N SER A 129 33.89 -12.54 -14.92
CA SER A 129 34.09 -13.95 -14.86
C SER A 129 33.51 -14.65 -16.06
N ALA A 130 32.77 -13.95 -16.79
CA ALA A 130 32.16 -14.55 -17.97
C ALA A 130 33.14 -14.66 -19.14
#